data_061dfeec39622c60ad7515d891ccc05f
#
_entry.id   061dfeec39622c60ad7515d891ccc05f
#
_cell.length_a   1.000
_cell.length_b   1.000
_cell.length_c   1.000
_cell.angle_alpha   90.00
_cell.angle_beta   90.00
_cell.angle_gamma   90.00
#
_symmetry.space_group_name_H-M   'P 1'
#
loop_
_entity.id
_entity.type
_entity.pdbx_description
1 polymer ?
#
loop_
_entity_poly.entity_id
_entity_poly.type
_entity_poly.pdbx_seq_one_letter_code
_entity_poly.pdbx_strand_id
1 'polypeptide(L)'
;EKTYIYMDGKRYYVYPDLESDGSIASCELPKDVELGKDMELRFVGKTMIGMETKPFHVSAAGITVSGEVPVGIMPILDHYPVVDIPTVASSVVDRGIRDQVVEQIRSQVQGLSEQEAANRILHFVQKGFLYATDAEQFNREKYFYFEETLFYPKCDCEDRAIFYAYLVHEVLGLDVHLIQYPGHECTAVAFREPLGYGTFYEYGGKR
;
A
#
# COMPACT_ATOMS: atom_id res chain seq x y z
N GLU A 1 15.57 -18.28 2.89
CA GLU A 1 15.63 -19.13 4.08
C GLU A 1 15.03 -18.35 5.25
N LYS A 2 14.02 -18.94 5.92
CA LYS A 2 13.40 -18.33 7.09
C LYS A 2 14.22 -18.73 8.31
N THR A 3 14.75 -17.75 9.01
CA THR A 3 15.56 -17.96 10.20
C THR A 3 14.75 -17.67 11.46
N TYR A 4 14.87 -18.51 12.46
CA TYR A 4 14.29 -18.26 13.77
C TYR A 4 15.28 -18.59 14.89
N ILE A 5 15.07 -17.98 16.03
CA ILE A 5 15.83 -18.24 17.27
C ILE A 5 14.88 -18.75 18.36
N TYR A 6 15.41 -19.58 19.28
CA TYR A 6 14.70 -19.94 20.49
C TYR A 6 15.22 -19.12 21.65
N MET A 7 14.30 -18.48 22.40
CA MET A 7 14.60 -17.83 23.66
C MET A 7 13.50 -18.19 24.67
N ASP A 8 13.88 -18.60 25.87
CA ASP A 8 12.95 -18.96 26.96
C ASP A 8 11.87 -19.98 26.54
N GLY A 9 12.25 -20.96 25.73
CA GLY A 9 11.34 -21.98 25.23
C GLY A 9 10.35 -21.52 24.19
N LYS A 10 10.46 -20.27 23.70
CA LYS A 10 9.64 -19.71 22.63
C LYS A 10 10.47 -19.51 21.37
N ARG A 11 9.80 -19.67 20.23
CA ARG A 11 10.39 -19.47 18.91
C ARG A 11 10.14 -18.03 18.45
N TYR A 12 11.20 -17.32 18.07
CA TYR A 12 11.17 -15.99 17.51
C TYR A 12 11.71 -16.05 16.08
N TYR A 13 10.97 -15.50 15.13
CA TYR A 13 11.41 -15.40 13.74
C TYR A 13 12.23 -14.12 13.57
N VAL A 14 13.38 -14.24 12.91
CA VAL A 14 14.23 -13.10 12.59
C VAL A 14 13.92 -12.73 11.15
N TYR A 15 13.47 -11.50 10.96
CA TYR A 15 13.33 -10.89 9.63
C TYR A 15 14.60 -10.12 9.34
N PRO A 16 15.34 -10.46 8.28
CA PRO A 16 16.50 -9.68 7.89
C PRO A 16 16.04 -8.32 7.36
N ASP A 17 16.67 -7.26 7.83
CA ASP A 17 16.52 -5.95 7.22
C ASP A 17 17.15 -5.98 5.82
N LEU A 18 16.49 -5.30 4.87
CA LEU A 18 17.06 -5.07 3.55
C LEU A 18 18.08 -3.92 3.66
N GLU A 19 19.28 -4.17 3.24
CA GLU A 19 20.29 -3.12 3.08
C GLU A 19 19.91 -2.19 1.92
N SER A 20 20.44 -0.97 1.94
CA SER A 20 20.14 0.04 0.92
C SER A 20 20.51 -0.35 -0.53
N ASP A 21 21.30 -1.40 -0.69
CA ASP A 21 21.67 -1.98 -2.00
C ASP A 21 20.77 -3.16 -2.43
N GLY A 22 19.72 -3.46 -1.65
CA GLY A 22 18.82 -4.57 -1.89
C GLY A 22 19.36 -5.93 -1.42
N SER A 23 20.53 -5.97 -0.80
CA SER A 23 21.03 -7.18 -0.15
C SER A 23 20.34 -7.38 1.20
N ILE A 24 20.25 -8.65 1.61
CA ILE A 24 19.73 -8.98 2.93
C ILE A 24 20.87 -8.82 3.94
N ALA A 25 20.68 -7.98 4.95
CA ALA A 25 21.61 -7.88 6.07
C ALA A 25 21.85 -9.27 6.66
N SER A 26 23.09 -9.73 6.61
CA SER A 26 23.43 -11.02 7.24
C SER A 26 23.40 -10.85 8.75
N CYS A 27 22.38 -11.40 9.38
CA CYS A 27 22.40 -11.59 10.82
C CYS A 27 23.29 -12.81 11.13
N GLU A 28 24.43 -12.61 11.76
CA GLU A 28 25.19 -13.73 12.32
C GLU A 28 24.37 -14.34 13.46
N LEU A 29 23.83 -15.50 13.18
CA LEU A 29 23.13 -16.26 14.21
C LEU A 29 24.10 -16.76 15.26
N PRO A 30 23.72 -16.75 16.55
CA PRO A 30 24.48 -17.44 17.57
C PRO A 30 24.74 -18.91 17.17
N LYS A 31 25.93 -19.43 17.47
CA LYS A 31 26.38 -20.75 17.02
C LYS A 31 25.52 -21.94 17.50
N ASP A 32 24.63 -21.68 18.45
CA ASP A 32 23.73 -22.64 19.11
C ASP A 32 22.27 -22.55 18.58
N VAL A 33 22.03 -21.80 17.53
CA VAL A 33 20.68 -21.66 16.94
C VAL A 33 20.42 -22.80 15.96
N GLU A 34 19.40 -23.61 16.25
CA GLU A 34 18.89 -24.60 15.29
C GLU A 34 18.00 -23.94 14.21
N LEU A 35 18.30 -24.18 12.95
CA LEU A 35 17.42 -23.83 11.84
C LEU A 35 16.15 -24.70 11.89
N GLY A 36 15.01 -24.07 11.96
CA GLY A 36 13.73 -24.76 12.03
C GLY A 36 13.11 -25.07 10.68
N LYS A 37 12.03 -25.81 10.75
CA LYS A 37 11.17 -26.04 9.60
C LYS A 37 10.35 -24.79 9.30
N ASP A 38 9.98 -24.63 8.05
CA ASP A 38 9.08 -23.55 7.62
C ASP A 38 7.82 -23.47 8.48
N MET A 39 7.38 -22.23 8.75
CA MET A 39 6.14 -22.01 9.45
C MET A 39 4.98 -22.35 8.52
N GLU A 40 4.20 -23.36 8.87
CA GLU A 40 2.96 -23.67 8.19
C GLU A 40 1.83 -22.92 8.88
N LEU A 41 1.31 -21.86 8.23
CA LEU A 41 0.11 -21.16 8.70
C LEU A 41 -1.12 -22.01 8.37
N ARG A 42 -1.76 -22.55 9.40
CA ARG A 42 -3.06 -23.23 9.27
C ARG A 42 -4.15 -22.33 9.82
N PHE A 43 -5.08 -21.95 8.95
CA PHE A 43 -6.31 -21.32 9.40
C PHE A 43 -7.23 -22.37 10.03
N VAL A 44 -7.36 -22.33 11.33
CA VAL A 44 -8.22 -23.24 12.09
C VAL A 44 -9.58 -22.61 12.37
N GLY A 45 -10.31 -22.21 11.35
CA GLY A 45 -11.66 -21.67 11.48
C GLY A 45 -11.95 -20.48 10.56
N LYS A 46 -13.22 -20.07 10.51
CA LYS A 46 -13.62 -18.81 9.88
C LYS A 46 -13.25 -17.67 10.83
N THR A 47 -12.38 -16.77 10.38
CA THR A 47 -12.20 -15.50 11.06
C THR A 47 -13.51 -14.71 10.94
N MET A 48 -14.21 -14.54 12.05
CA MET A 48 -15.39 -13.68 12.12
C MET A 48 -14.87 -12.23 12.20
N ILE A 49 -14.70 -11.60 11.04
CA ILE A 49 -14.47 -10.15 10.98
C ILE A 49 -15.81 -9.51 11.37
N GLY A 50 -15.79 -8.66 12.40
CA GLY A 50 -17.00 -7.94 12.82
C GLY A 50 -17.58 -7.14 11.64
N MET A 51 -18.93 -7.09 11.58
CA MET A 51 -19.64 -6.35 10.52
C MET A 51 -19.70 -4.83 10.78
N GLU A 52 -19.04 -4.35 11.81
CA GLU A 52 -18.98 -2.91 12.13
C GLU A 52 -18.20 -2.17 11.06
N THR A 53 -18.77 -1.06 10.58
CA THR A 53 -18.16 -0.18 9.59
C THR A 53 -17.97 1.22 10.15
N LYS A 54 -17.03 1.96 9.58
CA LYS A 54 -16.78 3.38 9.85
C LYS A 54 -17.00 4.15 8.55
N PRO A 55 -17.85 5.19 8.55
CA PRO A 55 -18.01 6.03 7.36
C PRO A 55 -16.76 6.83 7.09
N PHE A 56 -16.46 6.99 5.81
CA PHE A 56 -15.45 7.93 5.32
C PHE A 56 -16.05 8.89 4.30
N HIS A 57 -15.49 10.09 4.24
CA HIS A 57 -15.80 11.10 3.24
C HIS A 57 -14.56 11.91 2.93
N VAL A 58 -14.11 11.86 1.67
CA VAL A 58 -12.92 12.59 1.20
C VAL A 58 -13.32 13.43 0.00
N SER A 59 -13.05 14.73 0.05
CA SER A 59 -13.34 15.65 -1.04
C SER A 59 -12.15 16.57 -1.30
N ALA A 60 -11.56 16.45 -2.49
CA ALA A 60 -10.42 17.27 -2.91
C ALA A 60 -10.30 17.30 -4.44
N ALA A 61 -9.73 18.35 -4.99
CA ALA A 61 -9.38 18.49 -6.41
C ALA A 61 -10.53 18.17 -7.38
N GLY A 62 -11.78 18.41 -6.97
CA GLY A 62 -12.97 18.12 -7.78
C GLY A 62 -13.35 16.65 -7.83
N ILE A 63 -12.81 15.83 -6.94
CA ILE A 63 -13.24 14.45 -6.69
C ILE A 63 -13.81 14.38 -5.27
N THR A 64 -14.95 13.73 -5.14
CA THR A 64 -15.57 13.42 -3.84
C THR A 64 -15.87 11.93 -3.78
N VAL A 65 -15.42 11.27 -2.72
CA VAL A 65 -15.65 9.85 -2.47
C VAL A 65 -16.19 9.66 -1.06
N SER A 66 -17.21 8.83 -0.92
CA SER A 66 -17.81 8.49 0.36
C SER A 66 -18.12 7.00 0.39
N GLY A 67 -18.09 6.43 1.56
CA GLY A 67 -18.42 5.02 1.74
C GLY A 67 -18.23 4.59 3.18
N GLU A 68 -18.11 3.30 3.37
CA GLU A 68 -17.88 2.69 4.68
C GLU A 68 -16.73 1.70 4.60
N VAL A 69 -15.84 1.74 5.59
CA VAL A 69 -14.70 0.82 5.71
C VAL A 69 -14.92 -0.12 6.91
N PRO A 70 -14.71 -1.45 6.75
CA PRO A 70 -14.84 -2.40 7.84
C PRO A 70 -13.84 -2.12 8.97
N VAL A 71 -14.35 -1.91 10.19
CA VAL A 71 -13.50 -1.69 11.36
C VAL A 71 -12.80 -2.97 11.79
N GLY A 72 -13.47 -4.11 11.64
CA GLY A 72 -12.98 -5.39 12.12
C GLY A 72 -11.69 -5.91 11.44
N ILE A 73 -11.36 -5.40 10.26
CA ILE A 73 -10.11 -5.75 9.57
C ILE A 73 -8.90 -4.98 10.13
N MET A 74 -9.11 -3.79 10.69
CA MET A 74 -8.02 -2.91 11.13
C MET A 74 -7.08 -3.55 12.15
N PRO A 75 -7.54 -4.26 13.20
CA PRO A 75 -6.64 -4.94 14.11
C PRO A 75 -5.82 -6.05 13.45
N ILE A 76 -6.35 -6.68 12.38
CA ILE A 76 -5.63 -7.70 11.62
C ILE A 76 -4.51 -7.05 10.83
N LEU A 77 -4.80 -5.96 10.11
CA LEU A 77 -3.81 -5.21 9.33
C LEU A 77 -2.76 -4.56 10.24
N ASP A 78 -3.16 -4.07 11.40
CA ASP A 78 -2.23 -3.47 12.37
C ASP A 78 -1.23 -4.46 12.95
N HIS A 79 -1.61 -5.72 13.10
CA HIS A 79 -0.75 -6.79 13.59
C HIS A 79 -0.12 -7.64 12.47
N TYR A 80 -0.41 -7.32 11.22
CA TYR A 80 0.21 -8.01 10.10
C TYR A 80 1.71 -7.70 10.07
N PRO A 81 2.56 -8.70 9.77
CA PRO A 81 4.00 -8.44 9.65
C PRO A 81 4.27 -7.36 8.60
N VAL A 82 5.24 -6.50 8.86
CA VAL A 82 5.72 -5.56 7.86
C VAL A 82 6.25 -6.36 6.68
N VAL A 83 5.73 -6.08 5.50
CA VAL A 83 6.13 -6.68 4.22
C VAL A 83 6.60 -5.56 3.29
N ASP A 84 7.21 -5.91 2.18
CA ASP A 84 7.67 -4.91 1.22
C ASP A 84 6.50 -4.15 0.54
N ILE A 85 6.77 -2.95 0.08
CA ILE A 85 5.77 -2.08 -0.59
C ILE A 85 5.10 -2.78 -1.78
N PRO A 86 5.83 -3.49 -2.68
CA PRO A 86 5.20 -4.26 -3.76
C PRO A 86 4.17 -5.29 -3.28
N THR A 87 4.42 -5.95 -2.16
CA THR A 87 3.47 -6.91 -1.57
C THR A 87 2.20 -6.22 -1.10
N VAL A 88 2.31 -5.07 -0.43
CA VAL A 88 1.14 -4.27 -0.01
C VAL A 88 0.38 -3.76 -1.23
N ALA A 89 1.08 -3.19 -2.21
CA ALA A 89 0.49 -2.62 -3.42
C ALA A 89 -0.24 -3.67 -4.30
N SER A 90 0.17 -4.95 -4.24
CA SER A 90 -0.46 -6.06 -4.94
C SER A 90 -1.51 -6.81 -4.13
N SER A 91 -1.79 -6.38 -2.91
CA SER A 91 -2.76 -7.04 -2.04
C SER A 91 -4.19 -6.94 -2.58
N VAL A 92 -5.01 -7.92 -2.20
CA VAL A 92 -6.43 -7.94 -2.59
C VAL A 92 -7.19 -6.92 -1.74
N VAL A 93 -7.87 -6.00 -2.40
CA VAL A 93 -8.77 -5.02 -1.77
C VAL A 93 -10.17 -5.62 -1.65
N ASP A 94 -10.85 -5.33 -0.55
CA ASP A 94 -12.26 -5.71 -0.38
C ASP A 94 -13.11 -5.18 -1.55
N ARG A 95 -13.84 -6.10 -2.19
CA ARG A 95 -14.60 -5.77 -3.40
C ARG A 95 -15.63 -4.67 -3.17
N GLY A 96 -16.29 -4.66 -2.02
CA GLY A 96 -17.33 -3.69 -1.70
C GLY A 96 -16.75 -2.26 -1.60
N ILE A 97 -15.62 -2.11 -0.92
CA ILE A 97 -14.93 -0.82 -0.79
C ILE A 97 -14.35 -0.39 -2.13
N ARG A 98 -13.68 -1.31 -2.82
CA ARG A 98 -13.11 -1.05 -4.14
C ARG A 98 -14.16 -0.49 -5.09
N ASP A 99 -15.27 -1.20 -5.26
CA ASP A 99 -16.32 -0.83 -6.21
C ASP A 99 -16.92 0.54 -5.84
N GLN A 100 -17.15 0.81 -4.55
CA GLN A 100 -17.62 2.13 -4.10
C GLN A 100 -16.65 3.25 -4.49
N VAL A 101 -15.37 3.10 -4.21
CA VAL A 101 -14.37 4.16 -4.45
C VAL A 101 -14.08 4.33 -5.94
N VAL A 102 -13.82 3.24 -6.64
CA VAL A 102 -13.42 3.24 -8.05
C VAL A 102 -14.54 3.80 -8.94
N GLU A 103 -15.78 3.38 -8.73
CA GLU A 103 -16.90 3.86 -9.55
C GLU A 103 -17.20 5.36 -9.32
N GLN A 104 -17.12 5.83 -8.09
CA GLN A 104 -17.28 7.25 -7.80
C GLN A 104 -16.18 8.08 -8.47
N ILE A 105 -14.92 7.66 -8.40
CA ILE A 105 -13.83 8.39 -9.06
C ILE A 105 -13.97 8.32 -10.58
N ARG A 106 -14.25 7.14 -11.14
CA ARG A 106 -14.42 6.93 -12.59
C ARG A 106 -15.48 7.85 -13.17
N SER A 107 -16.62 7.98 -12.51
CA SER A 107 -17.69 8.88 -12.98
C SER A 107 -17.28 10.35 -12.98
N GLN A 108 -16.40 10.76 -12.06
CA GLN A 108 -15.97 12.16 -11.91
C GLN A 108 -14.77 12.53 -12.80
N VAL A 109 -14.08 11.55 -13.37
CA VAL A 109 -13.00 11.78 -14.35
C VAL A 109 -13.42 11.41 -15.77
N GLN A 110 -14.66 10.97 -15.98
CA GLN A 110 -15.18 10.60 -17.28
C GLN A 110 -15.09 11.75 -18.26
N GLY A 111 -14.60 11.48 -19.48
CA GLY A 111 -14.46 12.47 -20.54
C GLY A 111 -13.18 13.33 -20.46
N LEU A 112 -12.36 13.14 -19.45
CA LEU A 112 -11.02 13.74 -19.40
C LEU A 112 -10.03 12.89 -20.21
N SER A 113 -8.95 13.53 -20.68
CA SER A 113 -7.79 12.79 -21.17
C SER A 113 -7.15 11.95 -20.06
N GLU A 114 -6.39 10.91 -20.43
CA GLU A 114 -5.68 10.08 -19.45
C GLU A 114 -4.81 10.89 -18.51
N GLN A 115 -4.08 11.87 -19.07
CA GLN A 115 -3.22 12.75 -18.28
C GLN A 115 -4.00 13.63 -17.31
N GLU A 116 -5.10 14.25 -17.76
CA GLU A 116 -5.95 15.09 -16.90
C GLU A 116 -6.60 14.28 -15.79
N ALA A 117 -7.08 13.07 -16.12
CA ALA A 117 -7.66 12.15 -15.15
C ALA A 117 -6.63 11.70 -14.12
N ALA A 118 -5.45 11.24 -14.56
CA ALA A 118 -4.37 10.83 -13.67
C ALA A 118 -3.91 11.99 -12.75
N ASN A 119 -3.73 13.19 -13.29
CA ASN A 119 -3.40 14.38 -12.52
C ASN A 119 -4.49 14.76 -11.50
N ARG A 120 -5.76 14.61 -11.87
CA ARG A 120 -6.86 14.89 -10.94
C ARG A 120 -6.89 13.88 -9.80
N ILE A 121 -6.68 12.60 -10.09
CA ILE A 121 -6.54 11.55 -9.07
C ILE A 121 -5.32 11.82 -8.18
N LEU A 122 -4.18 12.22 -8.77
CA LEU A 122 -2.98 12.59 -7.99
C LEU A 122 -3.28 13.72 -6.99
N HIS A 123 -3.90 14.79 -7.46
CA HIS A 123 -4.25 15.92 -6.61
C HIS A 123 -5.30 15.54 -5.56
N PHE A 124 -6.23 14.64 -5.88
CA PHE A 124 -7.18 14.10 -4.90
C PHE A 124 -6.44 13.38 -3.78
N VAL A 125 -5.52 12.47 -4.10
CA VAL A 125 -4.73 11.73 -3.11
C VAL A 125 -3.85 12.68 -2.29
N GLN A 126 -3.17 13.63 -2.92
CA GLN A 126 -2.28 14.56 -2.24
C GLN A 126 -3.00 15.54 -1.29
N LYS A 127 -4.22 15.95 -1.63
CA LYS A 127 -4.96 17.00 -0.90
C LYS A 127 -6.12 16.47 -0.06
N GLY A 128 -6.57 15.25 -0.33
CA GLY A 128 -7.69 14.64 0.37
C GLY A 128 -7.32 14.07 1.74
N PHE A 129 -6.05 13.78 1.95
CA PHE A 129 -5.53 13.20 3.19
C PHE A 129 -4.49 14.12 3.82
N LEU A 130 -4.50 14.21 5.14
CA LEU A 130 -3.47 14.92 5.87
C LEU A 130 -2.15 14.15 5.79
N TYR A 131 -1.03 14.85 5.92
CA TYR A 131 0.29 14.22 5.94
C TYR A 131 0.76 14.03 7.38
N ALA A 132 1.24 12.86 7.70
CA ALA A 132 2.05 12.60 8.88
C ALA A 132 2.85 11.33 8.61
N THR A 133 4.07 11.29 9.12
CA THR A 133 4.93 10.12 9.03
C THR A 133 4.45 8.99 9.94
N ASP A 134 4.83 7.78 9.62
CA ASP A 134 4.56 6.60 10.42
C ASP A 134 5.11 6.72 11.84
N ALA A 135 6.30 7.31 11.98
CA ALA A 135 6.89 7.57 13.29
C ALA A 135 6.00 8.48 14.17
N GLU A 136 5.36 9.50 13.56
CA GLU A 136 4.45 10.40 14.27
C GLU A 136 3.11 9.76 14.64
N GLN A 137 2.63 8.81 13.82
CA GLN A 137 1.32 8.19 14.00
C GLN A 137 1.38 6.91 14.83
N PHE A 138 2.37 6.05 14.55
CA PHE A 138 2.42 4.67 15.04
C PHE A 138 3.68 4.35 15.84
N ASN A 139 4.66 5.28 15.86
CA ASN A 139 6.00 5.07 16.45
C ASN A 139 6.71 3.81 15.88
N ARG A 140 6.39 3.46 14.66
CA ARG A 140 6.97 2.34 13.89
C ARG A 140 6.65 2.52 12.41
N GLU A 141 7.40 1.85 11.53
CA GLU A 141 7.08 1.75 10.09
C GLU A 141 5.79 0.96 9.88
N LYS A 142 4.90 1.45 8.98
CA LYS A 142 3.62 0.82 8.70
C LYS A 142 3.08 1.24 7.33
N TYR A 143 3.21 0.37 6.35
CA TYR A 143 2.62 0.60 5.03
C TYR A 143 1.12 0.31 5.06
N PHE A 144 0.32 1.24 4.52
CA PHE A 144 -1.12 1.11 4.50
C PHE A 144 -1.62 0.24 3.36
N TYR A 145 -2.48 -0.68 3.70
CA TYR A 145 -3.38 -1.29 2.75
C TYR A 145 -4.45 -0.30 2.30
N PHE A 146 -5.11 -0.56 1.20
CA PHE A 146 -6.11 0.34 0.61
C PHE A 146 -7.16 0.82 1.61
N GLU A 147 -7.68 -0.10 2.42
CA GLU A 147 -8.69 0.18 3.44
C GLU A 147 -8.17 1.08 4.55
N GLU A 148 -6.91 0.95 4.91
CA GLU A 148 -6.29 1.76 5.95
C GLU A 148 -6.14 3.22 5.54
N THR A 149 -5.85 3.49 4.27
CA THR A 149 -5.81 4.88 3.74
C THR A 149 -7.17 5.57 3.87
N LEU A 150 -8.27 4.84 3.77
CA LEU A 150 -9.63 5.38 3.97
C LEU A 150 -10.04 5.44 5.44
N PHE A 151 -9.43 4.61 6.27
CA PHE A 151 -9.73 4.54 7.70
C PHE A 151 -9.00 5.59 8.53
N TYR A 152 -7.71 5.79 8.26
CA TYR A 152 -6.88 6.76 8.97
C TYR A 152 -6.96 8.14 8.32
N PRO A 153 -6.99 9.24 9.10
CA PRO A 153 -7.11 10.58 8.55
C PRO A 153 -5.81 11.12 7.95
N LYS A 154 -4.69 10.43 8.19
CA LYS A 154 -3.34 10.84 7.80
C LYS A 154 -2.61 9.67 7.17
N CYS A 155 -1.74 9.97 6.22
CA CYS A 155 -0.88 9.02 5.53
C CYS A 155 0.40 9.72 5.05
N ASP A 156 1.44 8.98 4.76
CA ASP A 156 2.69 9.54 4.24
C ASP A 156 2.94 9.29 2.74
N CYS A 157 4.19 9.26 2.29
CA CYS A 157 4.48 9.24 0.85
C CYS A 157 4.22 7.89 0.22
N GLU A 158 4.60 6.80 0.85
CA GLU A 158 4.41 5.44 0.34
C GLU A 158 2.94 5.03 0.34
N ASP A 159 2.19 5.36 1.40
CA ASP A 159 0.74 5.12 1.45
C ASP A 159 0.02 5.81 0.29
N ARG A 160 0.39 7.07 0.04
CA ARG A 160 -0.16 7.84 -1.07
C ARG A 160 0.24 7.28 -2.42
N ALA A 161 1.48 6.81 -2.56
CA ALA A 161 1.97 6.20 -3.78
C ALA A 161 1.22 4.90 -4.09
N ILE A 162 1.06 4.02 -3.09
CA ILE A 162 0.30 2.77 -3.19
C ILE A 162 -1.16 3.05 -3.57
N PHE A 163 -1.82 3.94 -2.82
CA PHE A 163 -3.23 4.28 -3.06
C PHE A 163 -3.46 4.92 -4.42
N TYR A 164 -2.58 5.84 -4.84
CA TYR A 164 -2.63 6.46 -6.17
C TYR A 164 -2.42 5.43 -7.29
N ALA A 165 -1.40 4.57 -7.16
CA ALA A 165 -1.11 3.55 -8.14
C ALA A 165 -2.32 2.61 -8.35
N TYR A 166 -2.93 2.18 -7.26
CA TYR A 166 -4.14 1.37 -7.29
C TYR A 166 -5.30 2.09 -8.00
N LEU A 167 -5.58 3.34 -7.62
CA LEU A 167 -6.67 4.11 -8.23
C LEU A 167 -6.46 4.35 -9.73
N VAL A 168 -5.26 4.71 -10.16
CA VAL A 168 -4.97 4.93 -11.58
C VAL A 168 -5.13 3.64 -12.37
N HIS A 169 -4.65 2.51 -11.82
CA HIS A 169 -4.81 1.21 -12.46
C HIS A 169 -6.29 0.83 -12.60
N GLU A 170 -7.06 0.87 -11.52
CA GLU A 170 -8.47 0.44 -11.51
C GLU A 170 -9.40 1.40 -12.27
N VAL A 171 -9.15 2.71 -12.21
CA VAL A 171 -10.02 3.71 -12.84
C VAL A 171 -9.70 3.88 -14.32
N LEU A 172 -8.41 3.95 -14.69
CA LEU A 172 -7.95 4.31 -16.03
C LEU A 172 -7.39 3.11 -16.82
N GLY A 173 -7.09 1.99 -16.17
CA GLY A 173 -6.46 0.83 -16.80
C GLY A 173 -5.05 1.11 -17.28
N LEU A 174 -4.32 2.00 -16.60
CA LEU A 174 -2.93 2.34 -16.90
C LEU A 174 -1.99 1.57 -15.96
N ASP A 175 -0.82 1.20 -16.48
CA ASP A 175 0.24 0.64 -15.64
C ASP A 175 0.89 1.77 -14.83
N VAL A 176 1.15 1.49 -13.55
CA VAL A 176 1.83 2.41 -12.64
C VAL A 176 2.97 1.68 -11.95
N HIS A 177 4.14 2.30 -11.93
CA HIS A 177 5.29 1.81 -11.21
C HIS A 177 5.54 2.65 -9.95
N LEU A 178 5.82 1.97 -8.85
CA LEU A 178 6.34 2.60 -7.64
C LEU A 178 7.84 2.82 -7.81
N ILE A 179 8.32 4.00 -7.43
CA ILE A 179 9.72 4.39 -7.56
C ILE A 179 10.21 4.83 -6.19
N GLN A 180 11.14 4.06 -5.66
CA GLN A 180 11.73 4.32 -4.36
C GLN A 180 12.99 5.19 -4.49
N TYR A 181 13.01 6.28 -3.74
CA TYR A 181 14.18 7.14 -3.53
C TYR A 181 14.61 7.08 -2.06
N PRO A 182 15.82 7.49 -1.72
CA PRO A 182 16.19 7.62 -0.31
C PRO A 182 15.23 8.54 0.44
N GLY A 183 14.46 7.97 1.37
CA GLY A 183 13.49 8.71 2.20
C GLY A 183 12.25 9.23 1.45
N HIS A 184 11.95 8.71 0.27
CA HIS A 184 10.75 9.12 -0.47
C HIS A 184 10.28 8.04 -1.45
N GLU A 185 8.97 7.89 -1.55
CA GLU A 185 8.30 7.04 -2.53
C GLU A 185 7.50 7.90 -3.51
N CYS A 186 7.58 7.60 -4.80
CA CYS A 186 6.76 8.24 -5.82
C CYS A 186 6.28 7.24 -6.88
N THR A 187 5.56 7.72 -7.89
CA THR A 187 4.97 6.89 -8.93
C THR A 187 5.30 7.39 -10.33
N ALA A 188 5.38 6.48 -11.29
CA ALA A 188 5.38 6.78 -12.70
C ALA A 188 4.22 6.07 -13.39
N VAL A 189 3.49 6.79 -14.23
CA VAL A 189 2.33 6.30 -14.98
C VAL A 189 2.72 6.08 -16.44
N ALA A 190 2.44 4.90 -16.97
CA ALA A 190 2.62 4.59 -18.38
C ALA A 190 1.37 5.01 -19.17
N PHE A 191 1.39 6.18 -19.77
CA PHE A 191 0.32 6.64 -20.65
C PHE A 191 0.34 5.91 -21.99
N ARG A 192 -0.83 5.68 -22.60
CA ARG A 192 -0.92 5.02 -23.92
C ARG A 192 -0.32 5.88 -25.02
N GLU A 193 -0.48 7.19 -24.90
CA GLU A 193 0.13 8.16 -25.83
C GLU A 193 1.30 8.88 -25.14
N PRO A 194 2.47 8.97 -25.79
CA PRO A 194 3.62 9.65 -25.21
C PRO A 194 3.32 11.12 -24.90
N LEU A 195 3.67 11.57 -23.70
CA LEU A 195 3.59 12.97 -23.34
C LEU A 195 4.74 13.75 -24.00
N GLY A 196 4.42 14.92 -24.55
CA GLY A 196 5.41 15.81 -25.18
C GLY A 196 6.33 16.55 -24.19
N TYR A 197 6.13 16.35 -22.88
CA TYR A 197 6.87 17.03 -21.80
C TYR A 197 6.85 16.18 -20.53
N GLY A 198 7.71 16.54 -19.58
CA GLY A 198 7.85 15.84 -18.30
C GLY A 198 9.12 15.01 -18.25
N THR A 199 9.42 14.52 -17.05
CA THR A 199 10.47 13.54 -16.83
C THR A 199 9.92 12.15 -17.06
N PHE A 200 10.62 11.31 -17.80
CA PHE A 200 10.22 9.94 -18.05
C PHE A 200 11.43 9.00 -17.93
N TYR A 201 11.16 7.73 -17.75
CA TYR A 201 12.10 6.64 -17.95
C TYR A 201 11.46 5.57 -18.84
N GLU A 202 12.28 4.71 -19.42
CA GLU A 202 11.80 3.59 -20.22
C GLU A 202 11.99 2.29 -19.46
N TYR A 203 10.93 1.50 -19.34
CA TYR A 203 10.96 0.19 -18.71
C TYR A 203 10.08 -0.79 -19.51
N GLY A 204 10.64 -1.95 -19.86
CA GLY A 204 9.90 -2.96 -20.61
C GLY A 204 9.33 -2.49 -21.95
N GLY A 205 9.95 -1.49 -22.58
CA GLY A 205 9.48 -0.90 -23.84
C GLY A 205 8.31 0.08 -23.68
N LYS A 206 7.97 0.44 -22.47
CA LYS A 206 6.97 1.48 -22.13
C LYS A 206 7.67 2.75 -21.62
N ARG A 207 7.03 3.89 -21.83
CA ARG A 207 7.54 5.22 -21.49
C ARG A 207 6.59 5.98 -20.59
#